data_8ef0aefb928fa5b1b3e6d00845457092
#
_entry.id   8ef0aefb928fa5b1b3e6d00845457092
#
_cell.length_a   1.000
_cell.length_b   1.000
_cell.length_c   1.000
_cell.angle_alpha   90.00
_cell.angle_beta   90.00
_cell.angle_gamma   90.00
#
_symmetry.space_group_name_H-M   'P 1'
#
loop_
_entity.id
_entity.type
_entity.pdbx_description
1 polymer ?
#
loop_
_entity_poly.entity_id
_entity_poly.type
_entity_poly.pdbx_seq_one_letter_code
_entity_poly.pdbx_strand_id
1 'polypeptide(L)'
;MVDMSSYAAFLVAAFALCVTPGPDMMFIVAMGGRGGPRTGVLAATGVACAMFVHTVAAALGLSALFLSLPALYHALRWAGAAYLLYLAVKAFRDRGAAVEEGGAAEPGRRRAFWQGAVTNLLNPKVILFNVAFLPQFVAPGLGHVREQFLVLGLTITVMGFVVDGSVGLLSGKLSSLLRRSRRVARGLNIFTGTVFAGLAVRLSTQG
;
A
#
# COMPACT_ATOMS: atom_id res chain seq x y z
N MET A 1 18.88 -14.78 8.05
CA MET A 1 18.11 -14.50 6.81
C MET A 1 16.62 -14.63 7.11
N VAL A 2 15.74 -14.37 6.15
CA VAL A 2 14.27 -14.44 6.38
C VAL A 2 13.83 -15.91 6.41
N ASP A 3 12.90 -16.28 7.31
CA ASP A 3 12.28 -17.59 7.32
C ASP A 3 11.43 -17.82 6.06
N MET A 4 11.60 -18.93 5.36
CA MET A 4 10.97 -19.16 4.05
C MET A 4 9.45 -19.28 4.13
N SER A 5 8.92 -19.84 5.22
CA SER A 5 7.48 -19.98 5.42
C SER A 5 6.84 -18.62 5.69
N SER A 6 7.47 -17.81 6.53
CA SER A 6 7.06 -16.41 6.80
C SER A 6 7.17 -15.56 5.55
N TYR A 7 8.21 -15.76 4.73
CA TYR A 7 8.38 -15.01 3.49
C TYR A 7 7.30 -15.35 2.45
N ALA A 8 6.95 -16.62 2.30
CA ALA A 8 5.86 -17.02 1.41
C ALA A 8 4.50 -16.41 1.84
N ALA A 9 4.22 -16.45 3.14
CA ALA A 9 3.03 -15.80 3.70
C ALA A 9 3.05 -14.27 3.50
N PHE A 10 4.23 -13.65 3.62
CA PHE A 10 4.43 -12.22 3.33
C PHE A 10 4.14 -11.89 1.87
N LEU A 11 4.63 -12.69 0.91
CA LEU A 11 4.39 -12.45 -0.51
C LEU A 11 2.89 -12.41 -0.84
N VAL A 12 2.12 -13.35 -0.29
CA VAL A 12 0.66 -13.39 -0.48
C VAL A 12 0.00 -12.14 0.10
N ALA A 13 0.36 -11.77 1.32
CA ALA A 13 -0.22 -10.60 1.99
C ALA A 13 0.20 -9.29 1.31
N ALA A 14 1.46 -9.15 0.93
CA ALA A 14 1.98 -8.00 0.20
C ALA A 14 1.31 -7.84 -1.17
N PHE A 15 1.16 -8.94 -1.92
CA PHE A 15 0.44 -8.93 -3.19
C PHE A 15 -1.02 -8.49 -3.02
N ALA A 16 -1.74 -9.08 -2.06
CA ALA A 16 -3.11 -8.69 -1.76
C ALA A 16 -3.22 -7.20 -1.41
N LEU A 17 -2.25 -6.66 -0.65
CA LEU A 17 -2.20 -5.23 -0.34
C LEU A 17 -1.92 -4.38 -1.57
N CYS A 18 -0.96 -4.77 -2.43
CA CYS A 18 -0.59 -4.02 -3.64
C CYS A 18 -1.75 -3.94 -4.64
N VAL A 19 -2.51 -5.03 -4.84
CA VAL A 19 -3.66 -5.02 -5.76
C VAL A 19 -4.92 -4.39 -5.14
N THR A 20 -4.92 -4.16 -3.83
CA THR A 20 -6.04 -3.52 -3.12
C THR A 20 -6.08 -2.03 -3.45
N PRO A 21 -7.15 -1.52 -4.09
CA PRO A 21 -7.28 -0.11 -4.41
C PRO A 21 -7.16 0.77 -3.15
N GLY A 22 -6.36 1.82 -3.27
CA GLY A 22 -6.14 2.80 -2.22
C GLY A 22 -5.85 4.17 -2.82
N PRO A 23 -5.55 5.18 -1.98
CA PRO A 23 -5.25 6.54 -2.44
C PRO A 23 -4.19 6.59 -3.53
N ASP A 24 -3.12 5.79 -3.42
CA ASP A 24 -2.02 5.74 -4.39
C ASP A 24 -2.50 5.27 -5.76
N MET A 25 -3.19 4.12 -5.81
CA MET A 25 -3.72 3.55 -7.04
C MET A 25 -4.74 4.48 -7.71
N MET A 26 -5.66 5.07 -6.92
CA MET A 26 -6.63 6.02 -7.43
C MET A 26 -5.97 7.28 -7.97
N PHE A 27 -4.91 7.77 -7.31
CA PHE A 27 -4.10 8.88 -7.78
C PHE A 27 -3.40 8.55 -9.12
N ILE A 28 -2.79 7.36 -9.25
CA ILE A 28 -2.13 6.90 -10.48
C ILE A 28 -3.14 6.82 -11.64
N VAL A 29 -4.33 6.24 -11.39
CA VAL A 29 -5.41 6.17 -12.39
C VAL A 29 -5.86 7.58 -12.82
N ALA A 30 -6.03 8.51 -11.87
CA ALA A 30 -6.43 9.87 -12.16
C ALA A 30 -5.35 10.62 -12.99
N MET A 31 -4.08 10.50 -12.60
CA MET A 31 -2.97 11.15 -13.32
C MET A 31 -2.80 10.59 -14.73
N GLY A 32 -2.79 9.27 -14.86
CA GLY A 32 -2.64 8.63 -16.16
C GLY A 32 -3.88 8.73 -17.05
N GLY A 33 -5.09 8.77 -16.46
CA GLY A 33 -6.33 9.02 -17.20
C GLY A 33 -6.40 10.42 -17.83
N ARG A 34 -5.69 11.41 -17.26
CA ARG A 34 -5.66 12.81 -17.71
C ARG A 34 -4.43 13.13 -18.56
N GLY A 35 -3.25 12.67 -18.14
CA GLY A 35 -1.97 12.98 -18.77
C GLY A 35 -1.35 11.82 -19.59
N GLY A 36 -2.13 10.74 -19.79
CA GLY A 36 -1.71 9.55 -20.52
C GLY A 36 -0.83 8.57 -19.72
N PRO A 37 -0.53 7.39 -20.28
CA PRO A 37 0.16 6.31 -19.60
C PRO A 37 1.53 6.71 -19.00
N ARG A 38 2.27 7.55 -19.69
CA ARG A 38 3.58 8.04 -19.18
C ARG A 38 3.45 8.82 -17.88
N THR A 39 2.40 9.65 -17.76
CA THR A 39 2.12 10.41 -16.54
C THR A 39 1.68 9.49 -15.40
N GLY A 40 0.89 8.44 -15.71
CA GLY A 40 0.52 7.41 -14.75
C GLY A 40 1.73 6.63 -14.22
N VAL A 41 2.65 6.21 -15.12
CA VAL A 41 3.88 5.52 -14.71
C VAL A 41 4.79 6.42 -13.87
N LEU A 42 4.90 7.72 -14.19
CA LEU A 42 5.69 8.66 -13.37
C LEU A 42 5.07 8.85 -11.98
N ALA A 43 3.74 8.88 -11.87
CA ALA A 43 3.07 8.88 -10.57
C ALA A 43 3.41 7.60 -9.78
N ALA A 44 3.34 6.41 -10.42
CA ALA A 44 3.72 5.14 -9.81
C ALA A 44 5.20 5.10 -9.39
N THR A 45 6.09 5.70 -10.17
CA THR A 45 7.52 5.83 -9.80
C THR A 45 7.69 6.70 -8.55
N GLY A 46 6.94 7.80 -8.44
CA GLY A 46 6.93 8.62 -7.21
C GLY A 46 6.45 7.83 -6.00
N VAL A 47 5.36 7.06 -6.13
CA VAL A 47 4.85 6.15 -5.11
C VAL A 47 5.91 5.15 -4.68
N ALA A 48 6.61 4.50 -5.62
CA ALA A 48 7.66 3.53 -5.33
C ALA A 48 8.86 4.15 -4.62
N CYS A 49 9.28 5.37 -5.00
CA CYS A 49 10.34 6.09 -4.30
C CYS A 49 9.97 6.38 -2.84
N ALA A 50 8.73 6.78 -2.58
CA ALA A 50 8.24 7.00 -1.22
C ALA A 50 8.14 5.69 -0.43
N MET A 51 7.70 4.59 -1.06
CA MET A 51 7.71 3.26 -0.44
C MET A 51 9.11 2.82 -0.05
N PHE A 52 10.13 3.12 -0.88
CA PHE A 52 11.53 2.89 -0.52
C PHE A 52 11.97 3.70 0.71
N VAL A 53 11.52 4.97 0.84
CA VAL A 53 11.76 5.77 2.05
C VAL A 53 11.13 5.10 3.28
N HIS A 54 9.89 4.61 3.19
CA HIS A 54 9.26 3.84 4.26
C HIS A 54 10.06 2.58 4.61
N THR A 55 10.58 1.86 3.61
CA THR A 55 11.44 0.67 3.81
C THR A 55 12.69 1.01 4.61
N VAL A 56 13.39 2.08 4.22
CA VAL A 56 14.60 2.52 4.94
C VAL A 56 14.24 2.97 6.36
N ALA A 57 13.17 3.73 6.53
CA ALA A 57 12.71 4.18 7.85
C ALA A 57 12.34 2.98 8.74
N ALA A 58 11.68 1.96 8.20
CA ALA A 58 11.35 0.73 8.93
C ALA A 58 12.63 -0.03 9.33
N ALA A 59 13.58 -0.19 8.41
CA ALA A 59 14.83 -0.91 8.68
C ALA A 59 15.69 -0.21 9.73
N LEU A 60 15.67 1.12 9.79
CA LEU A 60 16.47 1.91 10.74
C LEU A 60 15.73 2.12 12.07
N GLY A 61 14.45 2.45 12.02
CA GLY A 61 13.65 2.86 13.19
C GLY A 61 12.88 1.70 13.82
N LEU A 62 12.10 0.95 13.04
CA LEU A 62 11.29 -0.13 13.59
C LEU A 62 12.13 -1.31 14.08
N SER A 63 13.28 -1.58 13.46
CA SER A 63 14.18 -2.63 13.95
C SER A 63 14.69 -2.31 15.37
N ALA A 64 15.03 -1.05 15.64
CA ALA A 64 15.43 -0.62 16.98
C ALA A 64 14.26 -0.66 17.97
N LEU A 65 13.09 -0.17 17.56
CA LEU A 65 11.87 -0.15 18.37
C LEU A 65 11.43 -1.58 18.75
N PHE A 66 11.44 -2.49 17.78
CA PHE A 66 11.05 -3.89 17.95
C PHE A 66 11.92 -4.60 19.03
N LEU A 67 13.22 -4.29 19.04
CA LEU A 67 14.16 -4.89 19.98
C LEU A 67 14.15 -4.22 21.36
N SER A 68 13.85 -2.89 21.43
CA SER A 68 14.01 -2.11 22.65
C SER A 68 12.73 -1.88 23.45
N LEU A 69 11.56 -1.84 22.78
CA LEU A 69 10.29 -1.45 23.39
C LEU A 69 9.12 -2.36 22.94
N PRO A 70 9.08 -3.64 23.40
CA PRO A 70 8.05 -4.60 22.98
C PRO A 70 6.61 -4.11 23.25
N ALA A 71 6.39 -3.41 24.37
CA ALA A 71 5.07 -2.90 24.73
C ALA A 71 4.56 -1.87 23.71
N LEU A 72 5.44 -0.98 23.21
CA LEU A 72 5.09 -0.01 22.18
C LEU A 72 4.81 -0.69 20.83
N TYR A 73 5.56 -1.73 20.49
CA TYR A 73 5.26 -2.56 19.33
C TYR A 73 3.86 -3.19 19.40
N HIS A 74 3.49 -3.78 20.54
CA HIS A 74 2.16 -4.33 20.72
C HIS A 74 1.06 -3.26 20.62
N ALA A 75 1.27 -2.06 21.19
CA ALA A 75 0.33 -0.96 21.07
C ALA A 75 0.14 -0.52 19.59
N LEU A 76 1.23 -0.39 18.83
CA LEU A 76 1.18 -0.05 17.40
C LEU A 76 0.50 -1.15 16.57
N ARG A 77 0.71 -2.41 16.91
CA ARG A 77 0.04 -3.56 16.28
C ARG A 77 -1.48 -3.48 16.46
N TRP A 78 -1.97 -3.29 17.67
CA TRP A 78 -3.40 -3.18 17.95
C TRP A 78 -4.03 -1.94 17.32
N ALA A 79 -3.35 -0.80 17.37
CA ALA A 79 -3.78 0.40 16.66
C ALA A 79 -3.88 0.17 15.14
N GLY A 80 -2.91 -0.54 14.57
CA GLY A 80 -2.91 -0.94 13.16
C GLY A 80 -4.09 -1.87 12.81
N ALA A 81 -4.37 -2.89 13.65
CA ALA A 81 -5.51 -3.78 13.46
C ALA A 81 -6.85 -3.03 13.50
N ALA A 82 -7.03 -2.15 14.48
CA ALA A 82 -8.23 -1.31 14.60
C ALA A 82 -8.42 -0.40 13.38
N TYR A 83 -7.33 0.18 12.88
CA TYR A 83 -7.40 1.04 11.70
C TYR A 83 -7.65 0.26 10.40
N LEU A 84 -7.06 -0.92 10.22
CA LEU A 84 -7.38 -1.79 9.09
C LEU A 84 -8.85 -2.20 9.11
N LEU A 85 -9.40 -2.49 10.27
CA LEU A 85 -10.83 -2.75 10.44
C LEU A 85 -11.68 -1.52 10.07
N TYR A 86 -11.27 -0.33 10.51
CA TYR A 86 -11.91 0.92 10.09
C TYR A 86 -11.91 1.10 8.57
N LEU A 87 -10.77 0.86 7.91
CA LEU A 87 -10.66 0.94 6.45
C LEU A 87 -11.52 -0.12 5.76
N ALA A 88 -11.63 -1.33 6.31
CA ALA A 88 -12.51 -2.37 5.81
C ALA A 88 -13.98 -1.92 5.85
N VAL A 89 -14.44 -1.43 6.98
CA VAL A 89 -15.82 -0.91 7.15
C VAL A 89 -16.07 0.26 6.19
N LYS A 90 -15.12 1.18 6.06
CA LYS A 90 -15.22 2.31 5.11
C LYS A 90 -15.36 1.81 3.68
N ALA A 91 -14.53 0.85 3.26
CA ALA A 91 -14.59 0.26 1.91
C ALA A 91 -15.93 -0.45 1.65
N PHE A 92 -16.48 -1.19 2.62
CA PHE A 92 -17.80 -1.83 2.48
C PHE A 92 -18.95 -0.82 2.41
N ARG A 93 -18.84 0.31 3.09
CA ARG A 93 -19.87 1.38 3.08
C ARG A 93 -19.81 2.25 1.84
N ASP A 94 -18.63 2.36 1.21
CA ASP A 94 -18.47 3.16 -0.01
C ASP A 94 -19.22 2.51 -1.17
N ARG A 95 -20.17 3.25 -1.73
CA ARG A 95 -21.05 2.81 -2.83
C ARG A 95 -20.41 2.98 -4.22
N GLY A 96 -19.12 3.27 -4.27
CA GLY A 96 -18.40 3.51 -5.53
C GLY A 96 -18.67 4.93 -6.04
N ALA A 97 -18.10 5.92 -5.36
CA ALA A 97 -18.07 7.28 -5.88
C ALA A 97 -17.30 7.30 -7.21
N ALA A 98 -17.88 7.93 -8.21
CA ALA A 98 -17.19 8.13 -9.48
C ALA A 98 -15.92 8.94 -9.24
N VAL A 99 -14.86 8.62 -9.98
CA VAL A 99 -13.65 9.45 -10.02
C VAL A 99 -14.06 10.83 -10.54
N GLU A 100 -14.06 11.83 -9.68
CA GLU A 100 -14.47 13.20 -10.06
C GLU A 100 -13.54 13.73 -11.16
N GLU A 101 -14.14 14.36 -12.16
CA GLU A 101 -13.41 15.15 -13.14
C GLU A 101 -12.95 16.45 -12.46
N GLY A 102 -11.79 16.44 -11.86
CA GLY A 102 -11.11 17.67 -11.56
C GLY A 102 -10.75 18.36 -12.89
N GLY A 103 -11.56 19.30 -13.32
CA GLY A 103 -11.27 20.16 -14.47
C GLY A 103 -10.02 20.99 -14.22
N ALA A 104 -8.88 20.55 -14.71
CA ALA A 104 -7.63 21.28 -14.70
C ALA A 104 -6.76 20.80 -15.86
N ALA A 105 -5.87 21.66 -16.34
CA ALA A 105 -4.87 21.40 -17.36
C ALA A 105 -4.16 20.04 -17.15
N GLU A 106 -3.65 19.45 -18.23
CA GLU A 106 -2.89 18.21 -18.16
C GLU A 106 -1.81 18.31 -17.08
N PRO A 107 -1.78 17.34 -16.14
CA PRO A 107 -0.81 17.40 -15.05
C PRO A 107 0.60 17.23 -15.62
N GLY A 108 1.47 18.22 -15.35
CA GLY A 108 2.88 18.13 -15.73
C GLY A 108 3.52 16.87 -15.14
N ARG A 109 4.33 16.17 -15.94
CA ARG A 109 4.99 14.90 -15.57
C ARG A 109 5.77 14.96 -14.25
N ARG A 110 6.53 16.05 -14.04
CA ARG A 110 7.25 16.29 -12.78
C ARG A 110 6.31 16.40 -11.58
N ARG A 111 5.17 17.06 -11.77
CA ARG A 111 4.14 17.21 -10.73
C ARG A 111 3.52 15.85 -10.38
N ALA A 112 3.25 14.99 -11.37
CA ALA A 112 2.72 13.65 -11.13
C ALA A 112 3.65 12.80 -10.25
N PHE A 113 4.97 12.83 -10.51
CA PHE A 113 5.97 12.14 -9.69
C PHE A 113 5.94 12.62 -8.23
N TRP A 114 6.09 13.92 -8.00
CA TRP A 114 6.17 14.46 -6.64
C TRP A 114 4.87 14.30 -5.86
N GLN A 115 3.73 14.51 -6.51
CA GLN A 115 2.44 14.27 -5.88
C GLN A 115 2.22 12.77 -5.58
N GLY A 116 2.66 11.86 -6.45
CA GLY A 116 2.66 10.43 -6.17
C GLY A 116 3.49 10.08 -4.95
N ALA A 117 4.70 10.64 -4.85
CA ALA A 117 5.56 10.45 -3.69
C ALA A 117 4.90 10.96 -2.39
N VAL A 118 4.36 12.17 -2.41
CA VAL A 118 3.67 12.76 -1.24
C VAL A 118 2.42 11.96 -0.87
N THR A 119 1.64 11.52 -1.87
CA THR A 119 0.45 10.71 -1.64
C THR A 119 0.80 9.42 -0.90
N ASN A 120 1.87 8.72 -1.30
CA ASN A 120 2.32 7.49 -0.64
C ASN A 120 2.94 7.78 0.74
N LEU A 121 3.79 8.79 0.89
CA LEU A 121 4.38 9.16 2.18
C LEU A 121 3.32 9.44 3.25
N LEU A 122 2.22 10.05 2.85
CA LEU A 122 1.11 10.39 3.74
C LEU A 122 -0.01 9.33 3.73
N ASN A 123 0.17 8.23 2.98
CA ASN A 123 -0.85 7.19 2.87
C ASN A 123 -0.91 6.35 4.17
N PRO A 124 -2.00 6.47 4.94
CA PRO A 124 -2.10 5.77 6.20
C PRO A 124 -2.14 4.24 6.04
N LYS A 125 -2.60 3.72 4.90
CA LYS A 125 -2.53 2.29 4.57
C LYS A 125 -1.07 1.83 4.55
N VAL A 126 -0.19 2.57 3.89
CA VAL A 126 1.24 2.25 3.73
C VAL A 126 1.98 2.39 5.07
N ILE A 127 1.73 3.48 5.79
CA ILE A 127 2.34 3.72 7.10
C ILE A 127 2.03 2.57 8.05
N LEU A 128 0.75 2.20 8.17
CA LEU A 128 0.33 1.13 9.07
C LEU A 128 0.80 -0.24 8.64
N PHE A 129 0.84 -0.51 7.33
CA PHE A 129 1.42 -1.75 6.84
C PHE A 129 2.88 -1.86 7.28
N ASN A 130 3.68 -0.82 7.08
CA ASN A 130 5.09 -0.84 7.46
C ASN A 130 5.28 -0.95 8.98
N VAL A 131 4.48 -0.22 9.76
CA VAL A 131 4.67 -0.12 11.23
C VAL A 131 4.09 -1.32 11.97
N ALA A 132 2.91 -1.78 11.59
CA ALA A 132 2.17 -2.79 12.34
C ALA A 132 2.20 -4.19 11.69
N PHE A 133 2.28 -4.27 10.38
CA PHE A 133 2.14 -5.54 9.66
C PHE A 133 3.48 -6.13 9.22
N LEU A 134 4.37 -5.33 8.65
CA LEU A 134 5.68 -5.78 8.18
C LEU A 134 6.51 -6.51 9.27
N PRO A 135 6.56 -6.03 10.53
CA PRO A 135 7.32 -6.70 11.58
C PRO A 135 6.88 -8.14 11.90
N GLN A 136 5.65 -8.52 11.58
CA GLN A 136 5.13 -9.87 11.86
C GLN A 136 5.84 -10.97 11.05
N PHE A 137 6.52 -10.59 9.98
CA PHE A 137 7.27 -11.50 9.12
C PHE A 137 8.77 -11.50 9.43
N VAL A 138 9.17 -10.71 10.42
CA VAL A 138 10.54 -10.67 10.93
C VAL A 138 10.70 -11.73 12.01
N ALA A 139 11.74 -12.56 11.91
CA ALA A 139 12.10 -13.58 12.86
C ALA A 139 13.33 -13.16 13.67
N PRO A 140 13.17 -12.53 14.86
CA PRO A 140 14.31 -12.01 15.63
C PRO A 140 15.31 -13.10 16.04
N GLY A 141 14.83 -14.33 16.28
CA GLY A 141 15.67 -15.47 16.64
C GLY A 141 16.69 -15.89 15.57
N LEU A 142 16.49 -15.48 14.30
CA LEU A 142 17.45 -15.69 13.21
C LEU A 142 18.53 -14.59 13.15
N GLY A 143 18.46 -13.56 14.01
CA GLY A 143 19.31 -12.39 13.92
C GLY A 143 19.05 -11.53 12.69
N HIS A 144 19.94 -10.60 12.39
CA HIS A 144 19.89 -9.78 11.18
C HIS A 144 18.53 -9.08 10.95
N VAL A 145 17.90 -8.60 12.02
CA VAL A 145 16.55 -8.00 12.01
C VAL A 145 16.45 -6.85 10.98
N ARG A 146 17.47 -6.02 10.91
CA ARG A 146 17.54 -4.89 9.99
C ARG A 146 17.51 -5.33 8.53
N GLU A 147 18.31 -6.34 8.20
CA GLU A 147 18.38 -6.92 6.85
C GLU A 147 17.07 -7.60 6.48
N GLN A 148 16.39 -8.23 7.43
CA GLN A 148 15.05 -8.79 7.21
C GLN A 148 14.06 -7.69 6.84
N PHE A 149 14.04 -6.55 7.55
CA PHE A 149 13.21 -5.39 7.19
C PHE A 149 13.52 -4.87 5.78
N LEU A 150 14.81 -4.79 5.41
CA LEU A 150 15.22 -4.35 4.08
C LEU A 150 14.73 -5.30 2.98
N VAL A 151 14.91 -6.62 3.16
CA VAL A 151 14.47 -7.63 2.18
C VAL A 151 12.95 -7.56 1.99
N LEU A 152 12.19 -7.59 3.08
CA LEU A 152 10.73 -7.52 3.02
C LEU A 152 10.24 -6.20 2.41
N GLY A 153 10.81 -5.08 2.84
CA GLY A 153 10.46 -3.75 2.35
C GLY A 153 10.83 -3.53 0.88
N LEU A 154 11.98 -4.02 0.42
CA LEU A 154 12.35 -4.00 -1.00
C LEU A 154 11.44 -4.90 -1.84
N THR A 155 11.09 -6.06 -1.32
CA THR A 155 10.16 -6.98 -2.00
C THR A 155 8.81 -6.30 -2.26
N ILE A 156 8.20 -5.67 -1.24
CA ILE A 156 6.92 -4.98 -1.44
C ILE A 156 7.07 -3.72 -2.29
N THR A 157 8.21 -3.02 -2.24
CA THR A 157 8.48 -1.86 -3.09
C THR A 157 8.51 -2.26 -4.57
N VAL A 158 9.22 -3.34 -4.91
CA VAL A 158 9.29 -3.85 -6.29
C VAL A 158 7.93 -4.39 -6.74
N MET A 159 7.26 -5.17 -5.90
CA MET A 159 5.94 -5.71 -6.20
C MET A 159 4.92 -4.58 -6.41
N GLY A 160 4.90 -3.59 -5.52
CA GLY A 160 4.05 -2.40 -5.63
C GLY A 160 4.33 -1.62 -6.89
N PHE A 161 5.60 -1.41 -7.25
CA PHE A 161 5.96 -0.71 -8.49
C PHE A 161 5.49 -1.46 -9.74
N VAL A 162 5.58 -2.78 -9.77
CA VAL A 162 5.07 -3.59 -10.90
C VAL A 162 3.56 -3.45 -11.03
N VAL A 163 2.82 -3.55 -9.91
CA VAL A 163 1.35 -3.41 -9.91
C VAL A 163 0.94 -1.98 -10.29
N ASP A 164 1.46 -0.98 -9.60
CA ASP A 164 1.12 0.42 -9.81
C ASP A 164 1.59 0.94 -11.18
N GLY A 165 2.75 0.50 -11.66
CA GLY A 165 3.24 0.78 -13.00
C GLY A 165 2.31 0.21 -14.07
N SER A 166 1.82 -1.03 -13.88
CA SER A 166 0.83 -1.66 -14.77
C SER A 166 -0.49 -0.88 -14.76
N VAL A 167 -0.95 -0.45 -13.58
CA VAL A 167 -2.11 0.43 -13.44
C VAL A 167 -1.88 1.76 -14.15
N GLY A 168 -0.69 2.34 -14.03
CA GLY A 168 -0.30 3.57 -14.72
C GLY A 168 -0.35 3.44 -16.24
N LEU A 169 0.15 2.33 -16.78
CA LEU A 169 0.08 2.02 -18.22
C LEU A 169 -1.35 1.86 -18.72
N LEU A 170 -2.21 1.21 -17.92
CA LEU A 170 -3.61 0.92 -18.25
C LEU A 170 -4.58 2.01 -17.80
N SER A 171 -4.09 3.10 -17.23
CA SER A 171 -4.88 4.14 -16.56
C SER A 171 -6.01 4.73 -17.41
N GLY A 172 -5.79 4.94 -18.71
CA GLY A 172 -6.81 5.44 -19.62
C GLY A 172 -8.02 4.51 -19.72
N LYS A 173 -7.80 3.20 -19.88
CA LYS A 173 -8.87 2.19 -19.90
C LYS A 173 -9.52 2.05 -18.54
N LEU A 174 -8.72 2.02 -17.48
CA LEU A 174 -9.19 1.82 -16.12
C LEU A 174 -10.02 3.00 -15.63
N SER A 175 -9.60 4.24 -15.91
CA SER A 175 -10.36 5.43 -15.56
C SER A 175 -11.71 5.48 -16.28
N SER A 176 -11.76 5.10 -17.57
CA SER A 176 -13.01 5.05 -18.32
C SER A 176 -13.95 3.96 -17.80
N LEU A 177 -13.40 2.80 -17.41
CA LEU A 177 -14.18 1.68 -16.84
C LEU A 177 -14.78 2.06 -15.47
N LEU A 178 -13.98 2.64 -14.59
CA LEU A 178 -14.44 3.07 -13.27
C LEU A 178 -15.52 4.14 -13.34
N ARG A 179 -15.42 5.05 -14.32
CA ARG A 179 -16.45 6.07 -14.55
C ARG A 179 -17.76 5.50 -15.11
N ARG A 180 -17.66 4.49 -15.98
CA ARG A 180 -18.84 3.92 -16.66
C ARG A 180 -19.56 2.87 -15.82
N SER A 181 -18.91 2.21 -14.87
CA SER A 181 -19.47 1.07 -14.16
C SER A 181 -19.40 1.19 -12.64
N ARG A 182 -20.49 1.63 -12.02
CA ARG A 182 -20.65 1.58 -10.55
C ARG A 182 -20.49 0.17 -9.98
N ARG A 183 -20.82 -0.88 -10.76
CA ARG A 183 -20.64 -2.27 -10.33
C ARG A 183 -19.18 -2.63 -10.18
N VAL A 184 -18.32 -2.21 -11.11
CA VAL A 184 -16.86 -2.43 -11.02
C VAL A 184 -16.28 -1.69 -9.82
N ALA A 185 -16.61 -0.40 -9.64
CA ALA A 185 -16.17 0.38 -8.48
C ALA A 185 -16.64 -0.27 -7.17
N ARG A 186 -17.88 -0.74 -7.09
CA ARG A 186 -18.40 -1.45 -5.91
C ARG A 186 -17.68 -2.78 -5.68
N GLY A 187 -17.42 -3.55 -6.72
CA GLY A 187 -16.67 -4.81 -6.64
C GLY A 187 -15.26 -4.60 -6.07
N LEU A 188 -14.56 -3.55 -6.52
CA LEU A 188 -13.25 -3.16 -6.00
C LEU A 188 -13.31 -2.77 -4.52
N ASN A 189 -14.34 -2.03 -4.10
CA ASN A 189 -14.50 -1.64 -2.71
C ASN A 189 -14.78 -2.86 -1.80
N ILE A 190 -15.61 -3.82 -2.25
CA ILE A 190 -15.84 -5.08 -1.53
C ILE A 190 -14.55 -5.87 -1.41
N PHE A 191 -13.79 -6.02 -2.49
CA PHE A 191 -12.48 -6.69 -2.48
C PHE A 191 -11.53 -6.01 -1.49
N THR A 192 -11.40 -4.68 -1.54
CA THR A 192 -10.60 -3.88 -0.61
C THR A 192 -10.99 -4.12 0.84
N GLY A 193 -12.30 -4.06 1.14
CA GLY A 193 -12.83 -4.30 2.48
C GLY A 193 -12.50 -5.70 2.98
N THR A 194 -12.63 -6.72 2.14
CA THR A 194 -12.33 -8.11 2.48
C THR A 194 -10.84 -8.31 2.78
N VAL A 195 -9.95 -7.73 1.96
CA VAL A 195 -8.49 -7.80 2.21
C VAL A 195 -8.14 -7.12 3.53
N PHE A 196 -8.65 -5.91 3.78
CA PHE A 196 -8.36 -5.20 5.02
C PHE A 196 -8.91 -5.91 6.26
N ALA A 197 -10.11 -6.51 6.17
CA ALA A 197 -10.66 -7.32 7.26
C ALA A 197 -9.79 -8.55 7.53
N GLY A 198 -9.37 -9.27 6.49
CA GLY A 198 -8.46 -10.41 6.62
C GLY A 198 -7.11 -10.04 7.26
N LEU A 199 -6.51 -8.91 6.84
CA LEU A 199 -5.28 -8.40 7.43
C LEU A 199 -5.46 -7.98 8.89
N ALA A 200 -6.60 -7.35 9.23
CA ALA A 200 -6.92 -6.97 10.62
C ALA A 200 -7.05 -8.20 11.53
N VAL A 201 -7.76 -9.24 11.08
CA VAL A 201 -7.88 -10.52 11.81
C VAL A 201 -6.51 -11.13 12.02
N ARG A 202 -5.71 -11.26 10.96
CA ARG A 202 -4.35 -11.80 11.06
C ARG A 202 -3.49 -11.03 12.07
N LEU A 203 -3.55 -9.68 12.03
CA LEU A 203 -2.82 -8.82 12.95
C LEU A 203 -3.25 -9.04 14.41
N SER A 204 -4.52 -9.36 14.64
CA SER A 204 -5.07 -9.60 15.98
C SER A 204 -4.75 -10.99 16.52
N THR A 205 -4.57 -11.99 15.66
CA THR A 205 -4.41 -13.41 16.07
C THR A 205 -2.95 -13.85 16.24
N GLN A 206 -2.00 -13.10 15.68
CA GLN A 206 -0.55 -13.40 15.82
C GLN A 206 0.01 -12.67 17.04
N GLY A 207 -0.33 -13.15 18.25
CA GLY A 207 0.14 -12.62 19.53
C GLY A 207 0.60 -13.71 20.44
#